data_cfb97141fbc7b63ff4a6f73aef878f8a
#
_entry.id   cfb97141fbc7b63ff4a6f73aef878f8a
#
_cell.length_a   1.000
_cell.length_b   1.000
_cell.length_c   1.000
_cell.angle_alpha   90.00
_cell.angle_beta   90.00
_cell.angle_gamma   90.00
#
_symmetry.space_group_name_H-M   'P 1'
#
loop_
_entity.id
_entity.type
_entity.pdbx_description
1 polymer ?
#
loop_
_entity_poly.entity_id
_entity_poly.type
_entity_poly.pdbx_seq_one_letter_code
_entity_poly.pdbx_strand_id
1 'polypeptide(L)'
;MTVHFIGAGPGAADLITVRGRDLLGRCPVCLYAGSIVPPELLAWCPAGAKVVDTAPMTLDEIEAEYVAAHAAGHDVARLHSGDLSVFSAVAEQIRRLERHAIPYTLTPGVPAFAAAAALLGRELTVPEIAQSVILTRVAGRASAMPAGERLDAFAATGATLVLHLAIHAIDTVVAELTPRYGEDCPVAVVARATWPDERIERQQTRISRPRSREPDMPRRQHRGVGAQRSNCASVGHGTVPRTLTASPLPESDGDRTGRKARFRGSPAPPMPDQPG
;
A
#
# COMPACT_ATOMS: atom_id res chain seq x y z
N MET A 1 -15.97 -9.54 22.86
CA MET A 1 -14.77 -8.75 22.47
C MET A 1 -14.18 -9.34 21.20
N THR A 2 -13.82 -8.48 20.26
CA THR A 2 -13.25 -8.86 18.96
C THR A 2 -12.12 -7.89 18.63
N VAL A 3 -11.01 -8.39 18.05
CA VAL A 3 -9.96 -7.55 17.47
C VAL A 3 -10.27 -7.32 16.00
N HIS A 4 -10.47 -6.06 15.62
CA HIS A 4 -10.72 -5.64 14.24
C HIS A 4 -9.41 -5.13 13.63
N PHE A 5 -8.75 -5.95 12.80
CA PHE A 5 -7.63 -5.49 11.98
C PHE A 5 -8.17 -4.64 10.83
N ILE A 6 -7.68 -3.42 10.71
CA ILE A 6 -8.21 -2.42 9.78
C ILE A 6 -7.06 -1.86 8.96
N GLY A 7 -7.14 -1.95 7.63
CA GLY A 7 -6.26 -1.24 6.73
C GLY A 7 -6.58 0.26 6.79
N ALA A 8 -5.62 1.04 7.28
CA ALA A 8 -5.77 2.48 7.53
C ALA A 8 -5.60 3.36 6.28
N GLY A 9 -5.32 2.74 5.13
CA GLY A 9 -4.99 3.46 3.91
C GLY A 9 -3.53 3.92 3.83
N PRO A 10 -3.12 4.55 2.71
CA PRO A 10 -1.72 4.85 2.41
C PRO A 10 -1.20 6.11 3.10
N GLY A 11 -2.09 7.00 3.54
CA GLY A 11 -1.72 8.29 4.11
C GLY A 11 -2.91 9.19 4.39
N ALA A 12 -3.58 9.73 3.38
CA ALA A 12 -4.75 10.58 3.58
C ALA A 12 -5.85 9.85 4.34
N ALA A 13 -6.42 10.50 5.35
CA ALA A 13 -7.39 9.89 6.24
C ALA A 13 -8.69 9.46 5.52
N ASP A 14 -9.10 10.17 4.48
CA ASP A 14 -10.27 9.87 3.64
C ASP A 14 -10.11 8.62 2.75
N LEU A 15 -8.90 8.05 2.69
CA LEU A 15 -8.64 6.78 2.00
C LEU A 15 -8.82 5.55 2.89
N ILE A 16 -9.27 5.69 4.12
CA ILE A 16 -9.78 4.56 4.90
C ILE A 16 -11.12 4.10 4.31
N THR A 17 -11.39 2.81 4.39
CA THR A 17 -12.73 2.33 3.98
C THR A 17 -13.81 2.78 4.97
N VAL A 18 -15.04 2.99 4.49
CA VAL A 18 -16.19 3.33 5.35
C VAL A 18 -16.33 2.32 6.48
N ARG A 19 -16.20 1.01 6.19
CA ARG A 19 -16.23 -0.05 7.21
C ARG A 19 -15.12 0.14 8.25
N GLY A 20 -13.90 0.46 7.83
CA GLY A 20 -12.76 0.69 8.73
C GLY A 20 -13.01 1.84 9.68
N ARG A 21 -13.51 2.97 9.17
CA ARG A 21 -13.89 4.13 9.95
C ARG A 21 -14.99 3.81 10.96
N ASP A 22 -16.04 3.10 10.52
CA ASP A 22 -17.18 2.78 11.38
C ASP A 22 -16.81 1.78 12.50
N LEU A 23 -15.87 0.87 12.23
CA LEU A 23 -15.30 -0.01 13.26
C LEU A 23 -14.44 0.78 14.24
N LEU A 24 -13.55 1.63 13.74
CA LEU A 24 -12.70 2.49 14.57
C LEU A 24 -13.54 3.35 15.53
N GLY A 25 -14.64 3.94 15.04
CA GLY A 25 -15.54 4.78 15.82
C GLY A 25 -16.36 4.05 16.90
N ARG A 26 -16.26 2.71 16.98
CA ARG A 26 -17.00 1.91 17.98
C ARG A 26 -16.10 1.21 19.00
N CYS A 27 -14.81 1.07 18.69
CA CYS A 27 -13.88 0.34 19.54
C CYS A 27 -13.37 1.21 20.70
N PRO A 28 -13.54 0.79 21.97
CA PRO A 28 -13.01 1.52 23.13
C PRO A 28 -11.49 1.43 23.25
N VAL A 29 -10.82 0.56 22.46
CA VAL A 29 -9.36 0.45 22.39
C VAL A 29 -8.91 0.58 20.94
N CYS A 30 -7.92 1.44 20.68
CA CYS A 30 -7.28 1.58 19.39
C CYS A 30 -5.78 1.36 19.51
N LEU A 31 -5.25 0.39 18.76
CA LEU A 31 -3.82 0.15 18.64
C LEU A 31 -3.36 0.55 17.23
N TYR A 32 -2.32 1.36 17.10
CA TYR A 32 -1.85 1.84 15.80
C TYR A 32 -0.32 1.90 15.73
N ALA A 33 0.25 1.84 14.53
CA ALA A 33 1.70 1.95 14.32
C ALA A 33 2.05 3.43 14.01
N GLY A 34 2.45 4.18 15.02
CA GLY A 34 2.53 5.63 15.08
C GLY A 34 3.07 6.37 13.87
N SER A 35 4.21 5.94 13.30
CA SER A 35 4.88 6.71 12.24
C SER A 35 4.28 6.55 10.83
N ILE A 36 3.36 5.59 10.65
CA ILE A 36 2.84 5.19 9.33
C ILE A 36 1.29 5.13 9.28
N VAL A 37 0.63 5.58 10.34
CA VAL A 37 -0.82 5.77 10.41
C VAL A 37 -1.07 7.25 10.67
N PRO A 38 -1.86 7.94 9.82
CA PRO A 38 -2.12 9.36 9.99
C PRO A 38 -2.86 9.64 11.30
N PRO A 39 -2.40 10.62 12.10
CA PRO A 39 -3.00 10.95 13.39
C PRO A 39 -4.46 11.43 13.26
N GLU A 40 -4.85 11.96 12.11
CA GLU A 40 -6.22 12.38 11.81
C GLU A 40 -7.23 11.25 11.96
N LEU A 41 -6.81 10.00 11.71
CA LEU A 41 -7.69 8.83 11.92
C LEU A 41 -8.05 8.63 13.39
N LEU A 42 -7.17 9.00 14.30
CA LEU A 42 -7.39 8.82 15.74
C LEU A 42 -8.51 9.74 16.28
N ALA A 43 -8.82 10.81 15.55
CA ALA A 43 -9.96 11.69 15.88
C ALA A 43 -11.32 10.98 15.75
N TRP A 44 -11.38 9.84 15.05
CA TRP A 44 -12.60 9.03 14.93
C TRP A 44 -12.77 8.01 16.06
N CYS A 45 -11.77 7.84 16.92
CA CYS A 45 -11.93 7.01 18.10
C CYS A 45 -13.01 7.60 19.04
N PRO A 46 -13.78 6.77 19.75
CA PRO A 46 -14.75 7.25 20.73
C PRO A 46 -14.08 8.12 21.81
N ALA A 47 -14.83 9.07 22.36
CA ALA A 47 -14.34 9.86 23.49
C ALA A 47 -13.99 8.92 24.66
N GLY A 48 -12.79 9.09 25.22
CA GLY A 48 -12.28 8.24 26.30
C GLY A 48 -11.72 6.89 25.84
N ALA A 49 -11.63 6.61 24.55
CA ALA A 49 -10.97 5.39 24.05
C ALA A 49 -9.49 5.35 24.48
N LYS A 50 -9.01 4.16 24.83
CA LYS A 50 -7.58 3.90 25.06
C LYS A 50 -6.88 3.83 23.70
N VAL A 51 -6.06 4.85 23.37
CA VAL A 51 -5.29 4.91 22.11
C VAL A 51 -3.82 4.64 22.42
N VAL A 52 -3.25 3.60 21.79
CA VAL A 52 -1.88 3.12 22.07
C VAL A 52 -1.05 3.11 20.80
N ASP A 53 0.07 3.83 20.83
CA ASP A 53 1.09 3.72 19.78
C ASP A 53 1.92 2.46 19.98
N THR A 54 1.86 1.56 19.01
CA THR A 54 2.61 0.29 19.03
C THR A 54 3.95 0.35 18.31
N ALA A 55 4.36 1.50 17.79
CA ALA A 55 5.64 1.62 17.09
C ALA A 55 6.86 1.26 17.97
N PRO A 56 6.91 1.61 19.27
CA PRO A 56 7.99 1.21 20.16
C PRO A 56 7.82 -0.19 20.77
N MET A 57 6.67 -0.85 20.58
CA MET A 57 6.29 -2.08 21.28
C MET A 57 6.78 -3.34 20.54
N THR A 58 7.11 -4.33 21.32
CA THR A 58 7.33 -5.71 20.85
C THR A 58 5.99 -6.40 20.56
N LEU A 59 6.03 -7.54 19.84
CA LEU A 59 4.81 -8.33 19.62
C LEU A 59 4.23 -8.89 20.92
N ASP A 60 5.07 -9.15 21.93
CA ASP A 60 4.59 -9.65 23.24
C ASP A 60 3.85 -8.57 24.02
N GLU A 61 4.32 -7.33 23.95
CA GLU A 61 3.62 -6.18 24.53
C GLU A 61 2.29 -5.89 23.82
N ILE A 62 2.25 -6.01 22.47
CA ILE A 62 1.00 -5.88 21.72
C ILE A 62 0.01 -7.01 22.08
N GLU A 63 0.49 -8.24 22.24
CA GLU A 63 -0.32 -9.39 22.69
C GLU A 63 -0.91 -9.13 24.07
N ALA A 64 -0.13 -8.57 25.00
CA ALA A 64 -0.61 -8.23 26.34
C ALA A 64 -1.77 -7.21 26.28
N GLU A 65 -1.72 -6.22 25.35
CA GLU A 65 -2.83 -5.28 25.14
C GLU A 65 -4.11 -5.98 24.65
N TYR A 66 -4.00 -6.96 23.75
CA TYR A 66 -5.15 -7.75 23.31
C TYR A 66 -5.75 -8.57 24.46
N VAL A 67 -4.93 -9.24 25.27
CA VAL A 67 -5.37 -10.02 26.40
C VAL A 67 -6.05 -9.14 27.46
N ALA A 68 -5.49 -7.99 27.75
CA ALA A 68 -6.07 -7.02 28.69
C ALA A 68 -7.44 -6.50 28.21
N ALA A 69 -7.55 -6.15 26.92
CA ALA A 69 -8.80 -5.71 26.31
C ALA A 69 -9.83 -6.86 26.32
N HIS A 70 -9.39 -8.10 26.06
CA HIS A 70 -10.27 -9.28 26.12
C HIS A 70 -10.84 -9.50 27.52
N ALA A 71 -10.02 -9.42 28.54
CA ALA A 71 -10.43 -9.56 29.92
C ALA A 71 -11.43 -8.46 30.35
N ALA A 72 -11.31 -7.25 29.78
CA ALA A 72 -12.23 -6.13 30.00
C ALA A 72 -13.51 -6.19 29.13
N GLY A 73 -13.62 -7.13 28.19
CA GLY A 73 -14.74 -7.21 27.26
C GLY A 73 -14.75 -6.13 26.16
N HIS A 74 -13.62 -5.45 25.94
CA HIS A 74 -13.51 -4.30 25.04
C HIS A 74 -13.07 -4.70 23.64
N ASP A 75 -13.82 -4.32 22.60
CA ASP A 75 -13.39 -4.48 21.22
C ASP A 75 -12.18 -3.59 20.92
N VAL A 76 -11.29 -4.09 20.06
CA VAL A 76 -10.03 -3.44 19.69
C VAL A 76 -10.02 -3.11 18.20
N ALA A 77 -9.82 -1.85 17.85
CA ALA A 77 -9.42 -1.45 16.51
C ALA A 77 -7.89 -1.53 16.38
N ARG A 78 -7.37 -2.40 15.51
CA ARG A 78 -5.95 -2.51 15.19
C ARG A 78 -5.68 -1.91 13.81
N LEU A 79 -5.13 -0.70 13.76
CA LEU A 79 -4.83 -0.01 12.52
C LEU A 79 -3.47 -0.45 11.95
N HIS A 80 -3.47 -0.82 10.69
CA HIS A 80 -2.27 -1.10 9.89
C HIS A 80 -2.20 -0.14 8.71
N SER A 81 -1.02 0.40 8.42
CA SER A 81 -0.81 1.25 7.24
C SER A 81 -1.13 0.51 5.94
N GLY A 82 -1.73 1.19 4.99
CA GLY A 82 -2.10 0.63 3.70
C GLY A 82 -3.19 -0.41 3.81
N ASP A 83 -2.88 -1.61 3.36
CA ASP A 83 -3.73 -2.80 3.36
C ASP A 83 -3.11 -3.96 4.16
N LEU A 84 -3.95 -4.85 4.66
CA LEU A 84 -3.53 -5.98 5.51
C LEU A 84 -2.82 -7.09 4.73
N SER A 85 -3.02 -7.18 3.42
CA SER A 85 -2.52 -8.29 2.59
C SER A 85 -1.07 -8.13 2.14
N VAL A 86 -0.48 -6.90 2.28
CA VAL A 86 0.85 -6.59 1.75
C VAL A 86 1.76 -6.07 2.86
N PHE A 87 2.76 -6.86 3.26
CA PHE A 87 3.82 -6.50 4.23
C PHE A 87 3.33 -5.94 5.57
N SER A 88 2.16 -6.36 6.05
CA SER A 88 1.50 -5.83 7.25
C SER A 88 1.88 -6.56 8.55
N ALA A 89 2.54 -7.73 8.48
CA ALA A 89 2.82 -8.60 9.63
C ALA A 89 1.57 -8.99 10.45
N VAL A 90 0.38 -8.98 9.84
CA VAL A 90 -0.88 -9.31 10.51
C VAL A 90 -0.98 -10.80 10.87
N ALA A 91 -0.41 -11.68 10.04
CA ALA A 91 -0.49 -13.13 10.25
C ALA A 91 0.13 -13.59 11.59
N GLU A 92 1.22 -12.94 12.03
CA GLU A 92 1.83 -13.25 13.32
C GLU A 92 0.94 -12.84 14.49
N GLN A 93 0.28 -11.69 14.38
CA GLN A 93 -0.66 -11.21 15.40
C GLN A 93 -1.90 -12.11 15.45
N ILE A 94 -2.41 -12.59 14.31
CA ILE A 94 -3.52 -13.55 14.25
C ILE A 94 -3.17 -14.82 14.98
N ARG A 95 -2.00 -15.43 14.71
CA ARG A 95 -1.55 -16.64 15.41
C ARG A 95 -1.51 -16.48 16.94
N ARG A 96 -1.18 -15.27 17.41
CA ARG A 96 -1.19 -14.94 18.83
C ARG A 96 -2.60 -14.86 19.40
N LEU A 97 -3.54 -14.23 18.70
CA LEU A 97 -4.95 -14.17 19.09
C LEU A 97 -5.58 -15.56 19.14
N GLU A 98 -5.26 -16.43 18.18
CA GLU A 98 -5.75 -17.82 18.12
C GLU A 98 -5.32 -18.63 19.34
N ARG A 99 -4.08 -18.44 19.85
CA ARG A 99 -3.62 -19.09 21.10
C ARG A 99 -4.47 -18.72 22.32
N HIS A 100 -5.03 -17.52 22.32
CA HIS A 100 -5.90 -17.02 23.39
C HIS A 100 -7.39 -17.19 23.10
N ALA A 101 -7.76 -17.86 21.99
CA ALA A 101 -9.14 -17.97 21.51
C ALA A 101 -9.86 -16.61 21.38
N ILE A 102 -9.11 -15.53 21.07
CA ILE A 102 -9.64 -14.19 20.88
C ILE A 102 -10.13 -14.05 19.43
N PRO A 103 -11.44 -13.76 19.20
CA PRO A 103 -11.98 -13.59 17.86
C PRO A 103 -11.43 -12.34 17.19
N TYR A 104 -11.30 -12.40 15.87
CA TYR A 104 -10.82 -11.27 15.06
C TYR A 104 -11.59 -11.12 13.74
N THR A 105 -11.49 -9.94 13.14
CA THR A 105 -11.96 -9.67 11.78
C THR A 105 -10.91 -8.92 10.99
N LEU A 106 -10.96 -9.02 9.66
CA LEU A 106 -10.07 -8.33 8.75
C LEU A 106 -10.89 -7.37 7.87
N THR A 107 -10.49 -6.11 7.84
CA THR A 107 -11.08 -5.09 6.96
C THR A 107 -9.99 -4.56 6.04
N PRO A 108 -10.12 -4.72 4.70
CA PRO A 108 -9.11 -4.27 3.75
C PRO A 108 -8.96 -2.75 3.77
N GLY A 109 -7.81 -2.28 3.31
CA GLY A 109 -7.50 -0.86 3.10
C GLY A 109 -7.06 -0.58 1.67
N VAL A 110 -6.69 0.66 1.39
CA VAL A 110 -6.06 1.05 0.11
C VAL A 110 -4.55 0.84 0.25
N PRO A 111 -3.95 -0.08 -0.52
CA PRO A 111 -2.52 -0.33 -0.42
C PRO A 111 -1.69 0.80 -1.06
N ALA A 112 -0.47 1.01 -0.57
CA ALA A 112 0.40 2.09 -1.01
C ALA A 112 0.71 2.07 -2.53
N PHE A 113 0.82 0.89 -3.13
CA PHE A 113 1.06 0.78 -4.57
C PHE A 113 -0.11 1.26 -5.42
N ALA A 114 -1.35 1.05 -4.98
CA ALA A 114 -2.53 1.54 -5.68
C ALA A 114 -2.64 3.07 -5.57
N ALA A 115 -2.35 3.63 -4.41
CA ALA A 115 -2.25 5.07 -4.24
C ALA A 115 -1.13 5.67 -5.10
N ALA A 116 0.04 5.05 -5.16
CA ALA A 116 1.13 5.47 -6.02
C ALA A 116 0.73 5.45 -7.51
N ALA A 117 0.04 4.41 -7.96
CA ALA A 117 -0.46 4.31 -9.34
C ALA A 117 -1.44 5.44 -9.66
N ALA A 118 -2.37 5.76 -8.75
CA ALA A 118 -3.32 6.87 -8.90
C ALA A 118 -2.60 8.22 -8.99
N LEU A 119 -1.64 8.49 -8.10
CA LEU A 119 -0.82 9.71 -8.12
C LEU A 119 0.03 9.85 -9.39
N LEU A 120 0.48 8.75 -9.94
CA LEU A 120 1.22 8.73 -11.19
C LEU A 120 0.32 8.86 -12.41
N GLY A 121 -1.00 8.70 -12.27
CA GLY A 121 -1.96 8.62 -13.36
C GLY A 121 -1.67 7.43 -14.27
N ARG A 122 -1.31 6.27 -13.70
CA ARG A 122 -0.89 5.09 -14.45
C ARG A 122 -1.63 3.85 -13.98
N GLU A 123 -2.13 3.07 -14.95
CA GLU A 123 -2.52 1.69 -14.73
C GLU A 123 -1.27 0.82 -14.69
N LEU A 124 -1.26 -0.19 -13.81
CA LEU A 124 -0.12 -1.10 -13.64
C LEU A 124 -0.15 -2.27 -14.61
N THR A 125 -1.33 -2.58 -15.16
CA THR A 125 -1.57 -3.64 -16.15
C THR A 125 -1.90 -2.99 -17.49
N VAL A 126 -0.91 -2.88 -18.38
CA VAL A 126 -1.06 -2.21 -19.67
C VAL A 126 -1.04 -3.24 -20.79
N PRO A 127 -2.10 -3.30 -21.64
CA PRO A 127 -2.14 -4.21 -22.80
C PRO A 127 -0.86 -4.09 -23.66
N GLU A 128 -0.38 -5.21 -24.15
CA GLU A 128 0.82 -5.33 -25.00
C GLU A 128 2.15 -4.94 -24.33
N ILE A 129 2.11 -4.37 -23.11
CA ILE A 129 3.32 -3.98 -22.37
C ILE A 129 3.57 -4.94 -21.20
N ALA A 130 2.66 -4.97 -20.23
CA ALA A 130 2.73 -5.87 -19.08
C ALA A 130 1.33 -6.09 -18.51
N GLN A 131 0.88 -7.32 -18.49
CA GLN A 131 -0.44 -7.72 -17.93
C GLN A 131 -0.32 -8.31 -16.53
N SER A 132 0.91 -8.39 -16.00
CA SER A 132 1.19 -8.93 -14.68
C SER A 132 1.88 -7.90 -13.82
N VAL A 133 1.58 -7.93 -12.52
CA VAL A 133 2.20 -7.06 -11.51
C VAL A 133 2.82 -7.95 -10.44
N ILE A 134 4.10 -7.76 -10.17
CA ILE A 134 4.81 -8.45 -9.11
C ILE A 134 5.04 -7.46 -7.96
N LEU A 135 4.41 -7.74 -6.82
CA LEU A 135 4.62 -7.01 -5.58
C LEU A 135 5.72 -7.70 -4.79
N THR A 136 6.83 -7.02 -4.59
CA THR A 136 7.98 -7.60 -3.86
C THR A 136 8.72 -6.52 -3.05
N ARG A 137 9.77 -6.92 -2.37
CA ARG A 137 10.67 -6.05 -1.63
C ARG A 137 12.12 -6.50 -1.84
N VAL A 138 13.07 -5.77 -1.34
CA VAL A 138 14.46 -6.23 -1.21
C VAL A 138 14.73 -6.77 0.19
N ALA A 139 15.77 -7.59 0.32
CA ALA A 139 16.21 -8.06 1.63
C ALA A 139 16.50 -6.88 2.57
N GLY A 140 15.97 -6.95 3.77
CA GLY A 140 16.17 -5.94 4.81
C GLY A 140 16.87 -6.54 6.04
N ARG A 141 17.19 -5.71 7.02
CA ARG A 141 17.81 -6.16 8.26
C ARG A 141 16.92 -7.13 9.06
N ALA A 142 15.60 -6.97 8.96
CA ALA A 142 14.65 -7.75 9.76
C ALA A 142 14.31 -9.12 9.16
N SER A 143 14.43 -9.29 7.84
CA SER A 143 14.11 -10.57 7.19
C SER A 143 14.81 -10.70 5.84
N ALA A 144 15.37 -11.89 5.60
CA ALA A 144 15.88 -12.28 4.30
C ALA A 144 14.75 -12.46 3.27
N MET A 145 15.10 -12.50 2.00
CA MET A 145 14.20 -12.93 0.93
C MET A 145 14.33 -14.44 0.75
N PRO A 146 13.24 -15.15 0.39
CA PRO A 146 13.33 -16.53 -0.05
C PRO A 146 14.30 -16.67 -1.25
N ALA A 147 15.04 -17.78 -1.32
CA ALA A 147 16.09 -17.98 -2.33
C ALA A 147 15.59 -17.86 -3.80
N GLY A 148 14.31 -18.21 -4.03
CA GLY A 148 13.66 -18.09 -5.36
C GLY A 148 13.12 -16.70 -5.69
N GLU A 149 13.04 -15.80 -4.71
CA GLU A 149 12.44 -14.46 -4.89
C GLU A 149 13.53 -13.40 -5.15
N ARG A 150 14.22 -13.53 -6.27
CA ARG A 150 15.29 -12.63 -6.69
C ARG A 150 14.78 -11.62 -7.71
N LEU A 151 15.27 -10.39 -7.66
CA LEU A 151 14.86 -9.33 -8.58
C LEU A 151 15.15 -9.66 -10.04
N ASP A 152 16.30 -10.28 -10.33
CA ASP A 152 16.66 -10.71 -11.69
C ASP A 152 15.71 -11.78 -12.24
N ALA A 153 15.23 -12.70 -11.38
CA ALA A 153 14.24 -13.71 -11.77
C ALA A 153 12.87 -13.08 -12.05
N PHE A 154 12.44 -12.14 -11.23
CA PHE A 154 11.21 -11.40 -11.46
C PHE A 154 11.32 -10.52 -12.72
N ALA A 155 12.44 -9.86 -12.94
CA ALA A 155 12.69 -9.03 -14.12
C ALA A 155 12.67 -9.84 -15.41
N ALA A 156 13.08 -11.11 -15.39
CA ALA A 156 13.04 -12.00 -16.55
C ALA A 156 11.62 -12.25 -17.08
N THR A 157 10.58 -12.00 -16.28
CA THR A 157 9.16 -12.12 -16.68
C THR A 157 8.67 -10.96 -17.53
N GLY A 158 9.35 -9.79 -17.53
CA GLY A 158 8.88 -8.56 -18.16
C GLY A 158 7.65 -7.92 -17.49
N ALA A 159 7.23 -8.40 -16.33
CA ALA A 159 6.09 -7.88 -15.60
C ALA A 159 6.35 -6.49 -15.03
N THR A 160 5.30 -5.73 -14.72
CA THR A 160 5.43 -4.53 -13.90
C THR A 160 5.92 -4.90 -12.51
N LEU A 161 7.07 -4.35 -12.07
CA LEU A 161 7.57 -4.58 -10.72
C LEU A 161 7.17 -3.43 -9.80
N VAL A 162 6.60 -3.77 -8.64
CA VAL A 162 6.33 -2.86 -7.54
C VAL A 162 7.20 -3.26 -6.35
N LEU A 163 8.20 -2.44 -6.07
CA LEU A 163 9.18 -2.69 -5.02
C LEU A 163 8.83 -1.89 -3.76
N HIS A 164 8.51 -2.60 -2.70
CA HIS A 164 8.27 -1.99 -1.39
C HIS A 164 9.55 -1.94 -0.57
N LEU A 165 9.69 -0.91 0.28
CA LEU A 165 10.80 -0.77 1.24
C LEU A 165 12.20 -0.83 0.61
N ALA A 166 12.34 -0.48 -0.69
CA ALA A 166 13.54 -0.72 -1.48
C ALA A 166 14.50 0.48 -1.58
N ILE A 167 14.09 1.68 -1.15
CA ILE A 167 14.87 2.91 -1.38
C ILE A 167 16.27 2.88 -0.76
N HIS A 168 16.45 2.16 0.33
CA HIS A 168 17.74 2.01 0.98
C HIS A 168 18.76 1.19 0.17
N ALA A 169 18.27 0.39 -0.77
CA ALA A 169 19.07 -0.50 -1.64
C ALA A 169 18.93 -0.11 -3.13
N ILE A 170 18.61 1.15 -3.42
CA ILE A 170 18.29 1.59 -4.80
C ILE A 170 19.41 1.29 -5.80
N ASP A 171 20.67 1.47 -5.41
CA ASP A 171 21.82 1.20 -6.29
C ASP A 171 21.88 -0.31 -6.68
N THR A 172 21.60 -1.21 -5.72
CA THR A 172 21.52 -2.66 -5.98
C THR A 172 20.33 -2.98 -6.88
N VAL A 173 19.16 -2.39 -6.61
CA VAL A 173 17.96 -2.56 -7.43
C VAL A 173 18.22 -2.17 -8.88
N VAL A 174 18.85 -1.03 -9.13
CA VAL A 174 19.21 -0.56 -10.46
C VAL A 174 20.17 -1.53 -11.14
N ALA A 175 21.24 -1.95 -10.44
CA ALA A 175 22.23 -2.87 -11.00
C ALA A 175 21.61 -4.24 -11.38
N GLU A 176 20.69 -4.76 -10.60
CA GLU A 176 20.04 -6.05 -10.86
C GLU A 176 18.96 -5.97 -11.95
N LEU A 177 18.26 -4.83 -12.08
CA LEU A 177 17.14 -4.70 -13.02
C LEU A 177 17.55 -4.19 -14.40
N THR A 178 18.57 -3.33 -14.49
CA THR A 178 19.03 -2.74 -15.77
C THR A 178 19.34 -3.77 -16.86
N PRO A 179 19.99 -4.92 -16.58
CA PRO A 179 20.28 -5.91 -17.62
C PRO A 179 19.04 -6.51 -18.30
N ARG A 180 17.87 -6.45 -17.63
CA ARG A 180 16.61 -7.00 -18.13
C ARG A 180 15.67 -5.94 -18.70
N TYR A 181 15.49 -4.83 -17.98
CA TYR A 181 14.58 -3.76 -18.39
C TYR A 181 15.21 -2.71 -19.31
N GLY A 182 16.54 -2.66 -19.37
CA GLY A 182 17.29 -1.64 -20.13
C GLY A 182 17.46 -0.33 -19.35
N GLU A 183 18.39 0.51 -19.80
CA GLU A 183 18.70 1.79 -19.16
C GLU A 183 17.60 2.83 -19.30
N ASP A 184 16.76 2.72 -20.32
CA ASP A 184 15.69 3.66 -20.63
C ASP A 184 14.33 3.23 -20.04
N CYS A 185 14.28 2.16 -19.24
CA CYS A 185 13.03 1.72 -18.59
C CYS A 185 12.51 2.81 -17.66
N PRO A 186 11.24 3.24 -17.81
CA PRO A 186 10.66 4.24 -16.94
C PRO A 186 10.49 3.69 -15.52
N VAL A 187 10.93 4.48 -14.54
CA VAL A 187 10.84 4.18 -13.12
C VAL A 187 10.20 5.36 -12.40
N ALA A 188 9.33 5.08 -11.45
CA ALA A 188 8.81 6.07 -10.54
C ALA A 188 9.09 5.65 -9.10
N VAL A 189 9.55 6.59 -8.29
CA VAL A 189 9.68 6.44 -6.84
C VAL A 189 8.65 7.34 -6.18
N VAL A 190 7.76 6.75 -5.38
CA VAL A 190 6.75 7.49 -4.63
C VAL A 190 7.00 7.26 -3.15
N ALA A 191 7.29 8.33 -2.44
CA ALA A 191 7.47 8.32 -1.00
C ALA A 191 6.30 9.03 -0.33
N ARG A 192 5.78 8.42 0.75
CA ARG A 192 4.68 8.98 1.54
C ARG A 192 3.47 9.37 0.68
N ALA A 193 3.05 8.43 -0.18
CA ALA A 193 1.89 8.60 -1.04
C ALA A 193 0.68 9.12 -0.24
N THR A 194 0.06 10.21 -0.70
CA THR A 194 -1.09 10.88 -0.10
C THR A 194 -0.87 11.57 1.26
N TRP A 195 0.36 11.58 1.76
CA TRP A 195 0.72 12.38 2.93
C TRP A 195 1.02 13.85 2.53
N PRO A 196 0.96 14.82 3.47
CA PRO A 196 1.28 16.22 3.18
C PRO A 196 2.70 16.46 2.65
N ASP A 197 3.64 15.56 3.00
CA ASP A 197 5.04 15.59 2.56
C ASP A 197 5.34 14.54 1.47
N GLU A 198 4.34 14.19 0.68
CA GLU A 198 4.45 13.31 -0.50
C GLU A 198 5.57 13.75 -1.44
N ARG A 199 6.32 12.77 -1.96
CA ARG A 199 7.35 13.01 -2.96
C ARG A 199 7.22 12.01 -4.10
N ILE A 200 7.27 12.51 -5.32
CA ILE A 200 7.21 11.70 -6.54
C ILE A 200 8.44 12.03 -7.39
N GLU A 201 9.27 11.02 -7.64
CA GLU A 201 10.40 11.10 -8.55
C GLU A 201 10.10 10.21 -9.76
N ARG A 202 10.19 10.78 -10.97
CA ARG A 202 10.06 10.05 -12.25
C ARG A 202 11.39 10.08 -12.95
N GLN A 203 11.95 8.91 -13.22
CA GLN A 203 13.28 8.75 -13.85
C GLN A 203 13.26 7.58 -14.84
N GLN A 204 14.37 7.37 -15.51
CA GLN A 204 14.73 6.13 -16.19
C GLN A 204 15.64 5.31 -15.29
N THR A 205 15.93 4.05 -15.61
CA THR A 205 16.81 3.18 -14.79
C THR A 205 18.21 3.76 -14.50
N ARG A 206 18.62 4.81 -15.18
CA ARG A 206 19.76 5.67 -14.80
C ARG A 206 19.47 6.50 -13.55
N ILE A 207 18.97 5.90 -12.48
CA ILE A 207 18.68 6.63 -11.25
C ILE A 207 20.00 7.07 -10.62
N SER A 208 20.38 8.32 -10.84
CA SER A 208 21.29 8.99 -9.93
C SER A 208 20.53 9.27 -8.63
N ARG A 209 21.12 8.96 -7.48
CA ARG A 209 20.52 9.25 -6.16
C ARG A 209 19.87 10.63 -6.19
N PRO A 210 18.60 10.78 -5.76
CA PRO A 210 18.06 12.10 -5.51
C PRO A 210 19.05 12.80 -4.58
N ARG A 211 19.57 13.97 -5.01
CA ARG A 211 20.42 14.79 -4.14
C ARG A 211 19.58 15.11 -2.92
N SER A 212 19.91 14.49 -1.79
CA SER A 212 19.33 14.82 -0.50
C SER A 212 19.64 16.29 -0.24
N ARG A 213 18.71 17.19 -0.54
CA ARG A 213 18.65 18.45 0.17
C ARG A 213 18.15 18.06 1.55
N GLU A 214 19.08 17.70 2.43
CA GLU A 214 18.80 17.74 3.85
C GLU A 214 18.36 19.18 4.17
N PRO A 215 17.16 19.39 4.72
CA PRO A 215 16.93 20.61 5.45
C PRO A 215 17.88 20.56 6.65
N ASP A 216 18.63 21.62 6.83
CA ASP A 216 19.55 21.84 7.93
C ASP A 216 18.73 21.84 9.25
N MET A 217 18.56 20.66 9.82
CA MET A 217 17.89 20.46 11.09
C MET A 217 18.96 20.26 12.16
N PRO A 218 18.94 21.00 13.27
CA PRO A 218 19.93 20.88 14.30
C PRO A 218 19.98 19.46 14.84
N ARG A 219 21.16 18.87 14.88
CA ARG A 219 21.46 17.53 15.41
C ARG A 219 21.03 17.45 16.88
N ARG A 220 19.84 16.94 17.14
CA ARG A 220 19.51 16.37 18.45
C ARG A 220 20.11 14.97 18.50
N GLN A 221 21.06 14.82 19.42
CA GLN A 221 21.57 13.51 19.79
C GLN A 221 20.45 12.68 20.38
N HIS A 222 19.97 11.68 19.62
CA HIS A 222 19.16 10.60 20.15
C HIS A 222 19.93 9.29 20.00
N ARG A 223 20.29 8.74 21.16
CA ARG A 223 20.78 7.36 21.31
C ARG A 223 19.69 6.40 20.83
N GLY A 224 20.08 5.54 19.93
CA GLY A 224 19.59 4.26 19.51
C GLY A 224 18.17 3.85 19.85
N VAL A 225 17.25 4.05 18.89
CA VAL A 225 16.10 3.18 18.65
C VAL A 225 15.95 3.13 17.11
N GLY A 226 15.87 1.93 16.54
CA GLY A 226 15.84 1.73 15.10
C GLY A 226 14.62 2.39 14.45
N ALA A 227 14.84 3.51 13.78
CA ALA A 227 13.80 4.18 13.01
C ALA A 227 13.40 3.30 11.82
N GLN A 228 12.19 2.74 11.86
CA GLN A 228 11.53 2.25 10.66
C GLN A 228 11.23 3.46 9.77
N ARG A 229 12.02 3.62 8.72
CA ARG A 229 11.84 4.70 7.75
C ARG A 229 10.76 4.31 6.76
N SER A 230 9.78 5.20 6.65
CA SER A 230 8.71 5.41 5.66
C SER A 230 8.65 4.46 4.44
N ASN A 231 7.45 3.93 4.21
CA ASN A 231 7.06 3.14 3.04
C ASN A 231 7.30 3.94 1.74
N CYS A 232 8.28 3.50 0.94
CA CYS A 232 8.43 3.94 -0.44
C CYS A 232 7.95 2.84 -1.38
N ALA A 233 7.11 3.19 -2.34
CA ALA A 233 6.76 2.31 -3.46
C ALA A 233 7.53 2.77 -4.69
N SER A 234 8.25 1.85 -5.37
CA SER A 234 8.84 2.09 -6.68
C SER A 234 8.15 1.19 -7.71
N VAL A 235 7.80 1.77 -8.86
CA VAL A 235 7.12 1.06 -9.95
C VAL A 235 8.01 1.08 -11.17
N GLY A 236 8.44 -0.10 -11.66
CA GLY A 236 9.22 -0.24 -12.89
C GLY A 236 8.43 -0.98 -13.97
N HIS A 237 8.55 -0.54 -15.22
CA HIS A 237 7.91 -1.16 -16.37
C HIS A 237 8.92 -1.84 -17.27
N GLY A 238 8.56 -3.01 -17.80
CA GLY A 238 9.30 -3.69 -18.87
C GLY A 238 9.27 -2.89 -20.18
N THR A 239 10.18 -3.21 -21.09
CA THR A 239 10.45 -2.50 -22.35
C THR A 239 9.18 -2.05 -23.08
N VAL A 240 8.95 -0.74 -23.12
CA VAL A 240 7.96 -0.11 -23.98
C VAL A 240 8.60 0.11 -25.35
N PRO A 241 7.98 -0.34 -26.46
CA PRO A 241 8.38 0.15 -27.77
C PRO A 241 8.23 1.68 -27.81
N ARG A 242 9.24 2.36 -28.37
CA ARG A 242 9.22 3.80 -28.60
C ARG A 242 7.91 4.21 -29.26
N THR A 243 7.03 4.84 -28.56
CA THR A 243 6.09 5.89 -28.99
C THR A 243 4.89 5.98 -28.04
N LEU A 244 5.05 6.74 -26.97
CA LEU A 244 3.91 7.42 -26.35
C LEU A 244 4.39 8.82 -25.95
N THR A 245 4.70 9.65 -26.94
CA THR A 245 4.51 11.09 -26.83
C THR A 245 3.01 11.29 -26.67
N ALA A 246 2.59 11.96 -25.60
CA ALA A 246 1.23 12.44 -25.49
C ALA A 246 0.98 13.37 -26.67
N SER A 247 0.28 12.91 -27.70
CA SER A 247 -0.38 13.79 -28.65
C SER A 247 -1.50 14.49 -27.91
N PRO A 248 -1.65 15.82 -28.04
CA PRO A 248 -2.83 16.51 -27.56
C PRO A 248 -4.05 15.87 -28.23
N LEU A 249 -5.11 15.68 -27.45
CA LEU A 249 -6.41 15.27 -27.97
C LEU A 249 -6.77 16.21 -29.14
N PRO A 250 -7.23 15.70 -30.30
CA PRO A 250 -7.73 16.56 -31.35
C PRO A 250 -8.93 17.34 -30.79
N GLU A 251 -8.90 18.66 -30.96
CA GLU A 251 -10.05 19.52 -30.76
C GLU A 251 -11.20 18.97 -31.59
N SER A 252 -12.36 18.82 -30.96
CA SER A 252 -13.58 18.39 -31.63
C SER A 252 -14.03 19.45 -32.59
N ASP A 253 -13.70 19.30 -33.87
CA ASP A 253 -14.41 19.95 -34.94
C ASP A 253 -15.82 19.40 -35.04
N GLY A 254 -16.78 20.28 -34.82
CA GLY A 254 -18.18 19.93 -34.93
C GLY A 254 -18.56 19.64 -36.37
N ASP A 255 -19.04 18.46 -36.64
CA ASP A 255 -19.92 18.26 -37.78
C ASP A 255 -21.20 17.51 -37.35
N ARG A 256 -22.30 18.16 -37.79
CA ARG A 256 -23.68 17.73 -37.58
C ARG A 256 -24.03 16.69 -38.61
N THR A 257 -24.22 15.42 -38.21
CA THR A 257 -25.22 14.56 -38.86
C THR A 257 -25.75 13.51 -37.88
N GLY A 258 -27.03 13.65 -37.57
CA GLY A 258 -27.73 12.74 -36.65
C GLY A 258 -27.94 11.36 -37.26
N ARG A 259 -27.48 10.33 -36.48
CA ARG A 259 -28.07 9.01 -36.57
C ARG A 259 -28.23 8.45 -35.14
N LYS A 260 -29.49 8.40 -34.72
CA LYS A 260 -29.91 7.68 -33.52
C LYS A 260 -29.70 6.17 -33.74
N ALA A 261 -28.69 5.58 -33.07
CA ALA A 261 -28.61 4.15 -32.91
C ALA A 261 -29.59 3.71 -31.81
N ARG A 262 -30.60 2.96 -32.17
CA ARG A 262 -31.55 2.29 -31.25
C ARG A 262 -30.84 1.04 -30.70
N PHE A 263 -30.53 1.01 -29.43
CA PHE A 263 -30.20 -0.21 -28.72
C PHE A 263 -31.50 -1.02 -28.55
N ARG A 264 -31.56 -2.21 -29.19
CA ARG A 264 -32.56 -3.21 -28.87
C ARG A 264 -32.04 -4.02 -27.70
N GLY A 265 -32.76 -3.95 -26.58
CA GLY A 265 -32.50 -4.79 -25.41
C GLY A 265 -32.88 -6.24 -25.72
N SER A 266 -31.98 -7.17 -25.40
CA SER A 266 -32.30 -8.60 -25.33
C SER A 266 -33.03 -8.91 -24.03
N PRO A 267 -34.03 -9.79 -24.00
CA PRO A 267 -34.74 -10.17 -22.79
C PRO A 267 -33.87 -11.05 -21.87
N ALA A 268 -34.03 -10.86 -20.57
CA ALA A 268 -33.38 -11.66 -19.52
C ALA A 268 -33.90 -13.10 -19.52
N PRO A 269 -33.07 -14.09 -19.14
CA PRO A 269 -33.52 -15.49 -19.00
C PRO A 269 -34.41 -15.65 -17.73
N PRO A 270 -35.36 -16.63 -17.75
CA PRO A 270 -36.24 -16.87 -16.62
C PRO A 270 -35.51 -17.48 -15.41
N MET A 271 -35.95 -17.11 -14.23
CA MET A 271 -35.50 -17.66 -12.94
C MET A 271 -35.99 -19.12 -12.79
N PRO A 272 -35.21 -20.01 -12.17
CA PRO A 272 -35.66 -21.35 -11.83
C PRO A 272 -36.62 -21.34 -10.64
N ASP A 273 -37.70 -22.20 -10.75
CA ASP A 273 -38.70 -22.43 -9.71
C ASP A 273 -38.07 -22.98 -8.43
N GLN A 274 -38.50 -22.45 -7.30
CA GLN A 274 -38.21 -22.99 -5.96
C GLN A 274 -39.16 -24.17 -5.69
N PRO A 275 -38.70 -25.31 -5.15
CA PRO A 275 -39.57 -26.36 -4.66
C PRO A 275 -40.16 -25.99 -3.31
N GLY A 276 -41.45 -26.34 -3.14
CA GLY A 276 -42.27 -26.18 -1.95
C GLY A 276 -41.87 -27.11 -0.77
#